data_af5327a9e04e228f782c3615b87f1b10
#
_entry.id   af5327a9e04e228f782c3615b87f1b10
#
_cell.length_a   1.000
_cell.length_b   1.000
_cell.length_c   1.000
_cell.angle_alpha   90.00
_cell.angle_beta   90.00
_cell.angle_gamma   90.00
#
_symmetry.space_group_name_H-M   'P 1'
#
loop_
_entity.id
_entity.type
_entity.pdbx_description
1 polymer ?
#
loop_
_entity_poly.entity_id
_entity_poly.type
_entity_poly.pdbx_seq_one_letter_code
_entity_poly.pdbx_strand_id
1 'polypeptide(L)'
;MKKYIFAILALVAFSASADDAVKNQTDGAAASAKVISMPKTEWLPSYSKVVIEGPVNVVFKQTDSAESLKIIYDQKGAATSRFRAGVDKKGVLTISERQLSKEHTTITEVTVWYNKLEAISVDGATVIFEGAVESQLLDIKAKSKASLTLSINALDTLVECTGKSSLSLSGQSRYFKLAISTATMSGFDLKTVAANIDASHDAEVRISVSERLEAITSTSAQIYYKGEPVILRTKNSLFGGEIAAVN
;
A
#
# COMPACT_ATOMS: atom_id res chain seq x y z
N MET A 1 -6.38 -25.85 -22.01
CA MET A 1 -7.51 -24.92 -21.98
C MET A 1 -7.14 -23.77 -21.05
N LYS A 2 -6.83 -22.61 -21.63
CA LYS A 2 -6.39 -21.41 -20.90
C LYS A 2 -7.64 -20.63 -20.45
N LYS A 3 -7.81 -20.43 -19.16
CA LYS A 3 -8.83 -19.53 -18.62
C LYS A 3 -8.12 -18.27 -18.11
N TYR A 4 -8.28 -17.19 -18.85
CA TYR A 4 -7.88 -15.85 -18.45
C TYR A 4 -8.98 -15.28 -17.57
N ILE A 5 -8.62 -14.83 -16.38
CA ILE A 5 -9.53 -14.04 -15.52
C ILE A 5 -9.26 -12.57 -15.85
N PHE A 6 -10.25 -11.95 -16.47
CA PHE A 6 -10.27 -10.52 -16.77
C PHE A 6 -10.60 -9.71 -15.51
N ALA A 7 -9.69 -8.82 -15.12
CA ALA A 7 -10.02 -7.74 -14.20
C ALA A 7 -10.86 -6.70 -14.95
N ILE A 8 -12.07 -6.46 -14.47
CA ILE A 8 -12.99 -5.46 -15.06
C ILE A 8 -12.54 -4.08 -14.62
N LEU A 9 -11.93 -3.36 -15.55
CA LEU A 9 -11.71 -1.91 -15.43
C LEU A 9 -12.99 -1.22 -15.90
N ALA A 10 -13.75 -0.64 -14.99
CA ALA A 10 -14.94 0.14 -15.34
C ALA A 10 -14.52 1.47 -16.00
N LEU A 11 -14.52 1.50 -17.32
CA LEU A 11 -14.38 2.70 -18.12
C LEU A 11 -15.76 3.36 -18.26
N VAL A 12 -16.01 4.47 -17.58
CA VAL A 12 -17.23 5.26 -17.80
C VAL A 12 -17.00 6.17 -19.00
N ALA A 13 -17.57 5.79 -20.13
CA ALA A 13 -17.66 6.63 -21.31
C ALA A 13 -18.84 7.59 -21.16
N PHE A 14 -18.58 8.89 -21.22
CA PHE A 14 -19.61 9.93 -21.36
C PHE A 14 -19.91 10.14 -22.84
N SER A 15 -21.12 9.79 -23.27
CA SER A 15 -21.68 10.22 -24.56
C SER A 15 -22.49 11.50 -24.35
N ALA A 16 -22.11 12.53 -25.06
CA ALA A 16 -22.90 13.76 -25.18
C ALA A 16 -24.03 13.60 -26.20
N SER A 17 -25.26 13.97 -25.86
CA SER A 17 -26.29 14.33 -26.81
C SER A 17 -26.98 15.59 -26.30
N ALA A 18 -27.03 16.60 -27.20
CA ALA A 18 -27.77 17.83 -27.05
C ALA A 18 -29.23 17.58 -27.40
N ASP A 19 -30.19 18.20 -26.71
CA ASP A 19 -31.14 19.16 -27.19
C ASP A 19 -32.24 19.48 -26.16
N ASP A 20 -32.45 20.80 -26.03
CA ASP A 20 -33.66 21.60 -25.74
C ASP A 20 -34.64 21.26 -24.61
N ALA A 21 -34.75 22.17 -23.64
CA ALA A 21 -35.89 23.08 -23.48
C ALA A 21 -35.89 23.76 -22.08
N VAL A 22 -36.03 25.05 -22.11
CA VAL A 22 -36.19 26.03 -21.02
C VAL A 22 -37.36 25.67 -20.09
N LYS A 23 -37.10 25.66 -18.77
CA LYS A 23 -38.03 26.18 -17.73
C LYS A 23 -37.30 26.52 -16.43
N ASN A 24 -37.46 27.77 -16.04
CA ASN A 24 -37.04 28.35 -14.76
C ASN A 24 -37.58 27.54 -13.59
N GLN A 25 -36.66 27.12 -12.68
CA GLN A 25 -36.94 27.03 -11.25
C GLN A 25 -35.62 27.30 -10.50
N THR A 26 -35.62 28.36 -9.77
CA THR A 26 -34.64 28.76 -8.76
C THR A 26 -34.74 27.79 -7.61
N ASP A 27 -33.75 26.86 -7.52
CA ASP A 27 -33.43 26.18 -6.27
C ASP A 27 -31.92 26.06 -6.19
N GLY A 28 -31.38 26.49 -5.02
CA GLY A 28 -29.96 26.62 -4.77
C GLY A 28 -29.18 25.31 -4.89
N ALA A 29 -28.76 25.00 -6.09
CA ALA A 29 -27.76 23.99 -6.32
C ALA A 29 -26.39 24.59 -5.98
N ALA A 30 -25.79 24.16 -4.90
CA ALA A 30 -24.37 24.38 -4.63
C ALA A 30 -23.60 23.94 -5.88
N ALA A 31 -23.05 24.90 -6.63
CA ALA A 31 -22.24 24.66 -7.79
C ALA A 31 -21.08 23.74 -7.35
N SER A 32 -21.11 22.50 -7.82
CA SER A 32 -19.98 21.58 -7.68
C SER A 32 -18.78 22.26 -8.35
N ALA A 33 -17.89 22.80 -7.56
CA ALA A 33 -16.68 23.47 -8.06
C ALA A 33 -15.94 22.47 -8.93
N LYS A 34 -15.80 22.77 -10.23
CA LYS A 34 -15.07 21.94 -11.18
C LYS A 34 -13.63 21.80 -10.68
N VAL A 35 -13.27 20.60 -10.23
CA VAL A 35 -11.91 20.31 -9.79
C VAL A 35 -10.97 20.52 -10.96
N ILE A 36 -10.07 21.50 -10.84
CA ILE A 36 -9.07 21.80 -11.87
C ILE A 36 -7.89 20.86 -11.61
N SER A 37 -7.68 19.89 -12.52
CA SER A 37 -6.51 19.02 -12.53
C SER A 37 -5.34 19.80 -13.14
N MET A 38 -4.24 19.93 -12.39
CA MET A 38 -2.98 20.59 -12.82
C MET A 38 -1.79 19.74 -12.35
N PRO A 39 -1.47 18.62 -13.00
CA PRO A 39 -0.36 17.78 -12.60
C PRO A 39 0.98 18.52 -12.75
N LYS A 40 1.82 18.40 -11.72
CA LYS A 40 3.20 18.90 -11.70
C LYS A 40 4.17 17.76 -11.79
N THR A 41 5.25 17.93 -12.53
CA THR A 41 6.33 16.95 -12.68
C THR A 41 7.61 17.51 -12.10
N GLU A 42 8.28 16.72 -11.26
CA GLU A 42 9.58 17.03 -10.70
C GLU A 42 10.53 15.83 -10.87
N TRP A 43 11.79 16.09 -11.24
CA TRP A 43 12.84 15.09 -11.31
C TRP A 43 13.43 14.84 -9.94
N LEU A 44 13.71 13.59 -9.63
CA LEU A 44 14.21 13.19 -8.32
C LEU A 44 15.69 12.71 -8.43
N PRO A 45 16.53 13.03 -7.44
CA PRO A 45 17.81 12.34 -7.25
C PRO A 45 17.58 10.85 -6.96
N SER A 46 18.63 10.04 -7.03
CA SER A 46 18.57 8.62 -6.66
C SER A 46 18.19 8.44 -5.20
N TYR A 47 17.30 7.47 -4.96
CA TYR A 47 16.84 7.09 -3.62
C TYR A 47 16.60 5.59 -3.55
N SER A 48 16.70 5.01 -2.35
CA SER A 48 16.40 3.60 -2.07
C SER A 48 15.39 3.42 -0.93
N LYS A 49 15.00 4.50 -0.28
CA LYS A 49 14.06 4.49 0.84
C LYS A 49 12.94 5.48 0.60
N VAL A 50 11.74 5.11 1.01
CA VAL A 50 10.54 5.95 0.83
C VAL A 50 9.81 6.09 2.16
N VAL A 51 9.41 7.31 2.48
CA VAL A 51 8.57 7.67 3.62
C VAL A 51 7.37 8.45 3.11
N ILE A 52 6.17 7.95 3.36
CA ILE A 52 4.92 8.56 2.90
C ILE A 52 4.05 8.84 4.13
N GLU A 53 3.64 10.09 4.30
CA GLU A 53 2.90 10.57 5.46
C GLU A 53 1.68 11.38 5.07
N GLY A 54 0.54 11.06 5.69
CA GLY A 54 -0.72 11.78 5.51
C GLY A 54 -1.59 11.24 4.39
N PRO A 55 -2.73 11.87 4.13
CA PRO A 55 -3.78 11.34 3.26
C PRO A 55 -3.46 11.57 1.78
N VAL A 56 -2.55 10.78 1.21
CA VAL A 56 -2.17 10.80 -0.20
C VAL A 56 -2.41 9.45 -0.85
N ASN A 57 -2.74 9.46 -2.14
CA ASN A 57 -2.75 8.25 -2.97
C ASN A 57 -1.49 8.23 -3.82
N VAL A 58 -0.67 7.19 -3.67
CA VAL A 58 0.61 7.08 -4.38
C VAL A 58 0.66 5.81 -5.19
N VAL A 59 1.00 5.94 -6.47
CA VAL A 59 1.30 4.82 -7.37
C VAL A 59 2.78 4.82 -7.69
N PHE A 60 3.46 3.73 -7.37
CA PHE A 60 4.87 3.52 -7.73
C PHE A 60 4.99 2.73 -9.02
N LYS A 61 5.87 3.20 -9.92
CA LYS A 61 6.20 2.55 -11.19
C LYS A 61 7.70 2.26 -11.25
N GLN A 62 8.04 1.04 -11.58
CA GLN A 62 9.45 0.67 -11.73
C GLN A 62 10.04 1.24 -13.01
N THR A 63 11.31 1.63 -12.95
CA THR A 63 12.12 2.03 -14.10
C THR A 63 13.53 1.45 -13.99
N ASP A 64 14.10 1.07 -15.11
CA ASP A 64 15.47 0.52 -15.16
C ASP A 64 16.53 1.62 -15.13
N SER A 65 16.15 2.87 -15.44
CA SER A 65 17.09 4.00 -15.51
C SER A 65 16.98 4.89 -14.28
N ALA A 66 18.15 5.12 -13.63
CA ALA A 66 18.27 6.10 -12.57
C ALA A 66 18.04 7.55 -13.04
N GLU A 67 18.18 7.81 -14.33
CA GLU A 67 17.91 9.14 -14.93
C GLU A 67 16.42 9.39 -15.16
N SER A 68 15.58 8.36 -15.01
CA SER A 68 14.13 8.43 -15.22
C SER A 68 13.35 8.60 -13.91
N LEU A 69 14.04 8.84 -12.79
CA LEU A 69 13.40 9.03 -11.49
C LEU A 69 12.66 10.37 -11.46
N LYS A 70 11.38 10.32 -11.28
CA LYS A 70 10.51 11.51 -11.24
C LYS A 70 9.29 11.27 -10.37
N ILE A 71 8.65 12.36 -9.97
CA ILE A 71 7.36 12.39 -9.32
C ILE A 71 6.41 13.26 -10.14
N ILE A 72 5.19 12.77 -10.31
CA ILE A 72 4.08 13.56 -10.87
C ILE A 72 3.00 13.59 -9.79
N TYR A 73 2.52 14.78 -9.45
CA TYR A 73 1.47 14.94 -8.45
C TYR A 73 0.41 15.94 -8.88
N ASP A 74 -0.83 15.68 -8.48
CA ASP A 74 -1.98 16.51 -8.74
C ASP A 74 -2.75 16.78 -7.43
N GLN A 75 -2.68 18.01 -6.95
CA GLN A 75 -3.37 18.46 -5.74
C GLN A 75 -4.86 18.76 -5.97
N LYS A 76 -5.36 18.59 -7.20
CA LYS A 76 -6.76 18.81 -7.59
C LYS A 76 -7.34 20.14 -7.11
N GLY A 77 -6.52 21.20 -7.20
CA GLY A 77 -6.92 22.55 -6.81
C GLY A 77 -7.01 22.79 -5.31
N ALA A 78 -6.50 21.87 -4.47
CA ALA A 78 -6.50 22.03 -3.01
C ALA A 78 -5.52 23.12 -2.55
N ALA A 79 -5.97 24.39 -2.53
CA ALA A 79 -5.16 25.51 -2.08
C ALA A 79 -4.77 25.45 -0.58
N THR A 80 -5.43 24.59 0.19
CA THR A 80 -5.22 24.43 1.64
C THR A 80 -4.43 23.18 2.01
N SER A 81 -4.00 22.38 1.03
CA SER A 81 -3.11 21.25 1.29
C SER A 81 -1.65 21.71 1.33
N ARG A 82 -0.88 21.13 2.24
CA ARG A 82 0.58 21.29 2.26
C ARG A 82 1.23 19.99 1.79
N PHE A 83 1.25 19.80 0.51
CA PHE A 83 1.99 18.71 -0.12
C PHE A 83 3.48 19.06 -0.20
N ARG A 84 4.33 18.10 0.14
CA ARG A 84 5.79 18.18 0.00
C ARG A 84 6.31 16.85 -0.50
N ALA A 85 7.24 16.91 -1.43
CA ALA A 85 8.01 15.76 -1.87
C ALA A 85 9.47 16.16 -2.03
N GLY A 86 10.39 15.27 -1.70
CA GLY A 86 11.83 15.54 -1.88
C GLY A 86 12.70 14.41 -1.36
N VAL A 87 13.90 14.30 -1.91
CA VAL A 87 14.90 13.32 -1.51
C VAL A 87 15.98 13.99 -0.67
N ASP A 88 16.27 13.41 0.49
CA ASP A 88 17.31 13.90 1.38
C ASP A 88 18.72 13.40 0.98
N LYS A 89 19.75 13.88 1.71
CA LYS A 89 21.17 13.50 1.49
C LYS A 89 21.44 12.01 1.77
N LYS A 90 20.52 11.30 2.44
CA LYS A 90 20.63 9.86 2.76
C LYS A 90 19.92 8.98 1.74
N GLY A 91 19.38 9.55 0.66
CA GLY A 91 18.63 8.83 -0.35
C GLY A 91 17.25 8.38 0.13
N VAL A 92 16.61 9.17 0.99
CA VAL A 92 15.22 8.94 1.46
C VAL A 92 14.29 9.90 0.72
N LEU A 93 13.39 9.38 -0.09
CA LEU A 93 12.28 10.14 -0.65
C LEU A 93 11.19 10.28 0.41
N THR A 94 10.89 11.51 0.81
CA THR A 94 9.77 11.82 1.70
C THR A 94 8.65 12.45 0.90
N ILE A 95 7.44 11.89 1.00
CA ILE A 95 6.20 12.42 0.44
C ILE A 95 5.28 12.67 1.63
N SER A 96 4.87 13.91 1.83
CA SER A 96 3.99 14.25 2.94
C SER A 96 2.90 15.21 2.53
N GLU A 97 1.70 14.98 3.06
CA GLU A 97 0.59 15.89 2.92
C GLU A 97 -0.07 16.17 4.26
N ARG A 98 -0.28 17.44 4.54
CA ARG A 98 -1.06 17.89 5.70
C ARG A 98 -2.25 18.68 5.23
N GLN A 99 -3.43 18.17 5.48
CA GLN A 99 -4.67 18.93 5.26
C GLN A 99 -4.82 20.01 6.34
N LEU A 100 -5.08 21.24 5.92
CA LEU A 100 -5.25 22.39 6.81
C LEU A 100 -6.71 22.67 7.15
N SER A 101 -7.67 22.12 6.39
CA SER A 101 -9.11 22.28 6.61
C SER A 101 -9.81 20.92 6.54
N LYS A 102 -10.84 20.75 7.37
CA LYS A 102 -11.72 19.57 7.34
C LYS A 102 -12.67 19.55 6.14
N GLU A 103 -12.81 20.66 5.44
CA GLU A 103 -13.72 20.80 4.30
C GLU A 103 -13.14 20.26 2.98
N HIS A 104 -11.84 19.95 2.93
CA HIS A 104 -11.22 19.36 1.76
C HIS A 104 -11.35 17.84 1.73
N THR A 105 -12.17 17.38 0.80
CA THR A 105 -12.36 15.95 0.51
C THR A 105 -11.48 15.44 -0.64
N THR A 106 -10.74 16.33 -1.31
CA THR A 106 -9.85 15.94 -2.41
C THR A 106 -8.53 15.40 -1.87
N ILE A 107 -8.16 14.21 -2.34
CA ILE A 107 -6.89 13.54 -2.00
C ILE A 107 -5.91 13.80 -3.14
N THR A 108 -4.68 14.19 -2.81
CA THR A 108 -3.60 14.37 -3.78
C THR A 108 -3.24 13.02 -4.39
N GLU A 109 -3.19 12.97 -5.72
CA GLU A 109 -2.76 11.81 -6.47
C GLU A 109 -1.30 11.97 -6.88
N VAL A 110 -0.50 10.96 -6.63
CA VAL A 110 0.94 10.98 -6.85
C VAL A 110 1.36 9.75 -7.63
N THR A 111 2.17 9.94 -8.67
CA THR A 111 2.85 8.85 -9.37
C THR A 111 4.35 9.03 -9.24
N VAL A 112 5.05 7.99 -8.81
CA VAL A 112 6.49 8.02 -8.52
C VAL A 112 7.20 6.94 -9.30
N TRP A 113 8.31 7.28 -9.97
CA TRP A 113 9.18 6.30 -10.61
C TRP A 113 10.35 5.95 -9.72
N TYR A 114 10.60 4.67 -9.49
CA TYR A 114 11.69 4.15 -8.69
C TYR A 114 12.53 3.11 -9.47
N ASN A 115 13.79 2.97 -9.11
CA ASN A 115 14.68 1.94 -9.65
C ASN A 115 14.84 0.77 -8.67
N LYS A 116 15.32 1.04 -7.46
CA LYS A 116 15.53 0.04 -6.40
C LYS A 116 15.01 0.57 -5.07
N LEU A 117 14.42 -0.31 -4.27
CA LEU A 117 13.94 0.02 -2.94
C LEU A 117 14.43 -0.98 -1.90
N GLU A 118 14.84 -0.47 -0.75
CA GLU A 118 15.27 -1.19 0.44
C GLU A 118 14.32 -0.98 1.62
N ALA A 119 13.63 0.17 1.67
CA ALA A 119 12.71 0.47 2.73
C ALA A 119 11.50 1.28 2.26
N ILE A 120 10.32 0.91 2.75
CA ILE A 120 9.03 1.55 2.46
C ILE A 120 8.32 1.80 3.79
N SER A 121 8.06 3.06 4.12
CA SER A 121 7.31 3.45 5.32
C SER A 121 6.08 4.24 4.92
N VAL A 122 4.89 3.78 5.34
CA VAL A 122 3.60 4.40 4.99
C VAL A 122 2.82 4.72 6.26
N ASP A 123 2.43 5.96 6.42
CA ASP A 123 1.64 6.46 7.54
C ASP A 123 0.39 7.18 7.04
N GLY A 124 -0.76 6.55 7.16
CA GLY A 124 -2.07 7.14 6.82
C GLY A 124 -2.33 7.35 5.32
N ALA A 125 -1.55 6.75 4.43
CA ALA A 125 -1.65 6.88 2.98
C ALA A 125 -2.16 5.59 2.33
N THR A 126 -2.63 5.72 1.07
CA THR A 126 -2.89 4.58 0.18
C THR A 126 -1.78 4.49 -0.86
N VAL A 127 -1.11 3.33 -0.92
CA VAL A 127 0.05 3.13 -1.78
C VAL A 127 -0.09 1.83 -2.58
N ILE A 128 0.14 1.93 -3.88
CA ILE A 128 0.11 0.80 -4.80
C ILE A 128 1.40 0.76 -5.61
N PHE A 129 2.01 -0.41 -5.71
CA PHE A 129 3.16 -0.65 -6.57
C PHE A 129 2.71 -1.38 -7.83
N GLU A 130 3.02 -0.81 -8.99
CA GLU A 130 2.89 -1.49 -10.28
C GLU A 130 4.19 -2.25 -10.57
N GLY A 131 4.08 -3.57 -10.69
CA GLY A 131 5.23 -4.46 -10.84
C GLY A 131 5.75 -5.01 -9.51
N ALA A 132 6.79 -5.83 -9.58
CA ALA A 132 7.41 -6.46 -8.42
C ALA A 132 8.59 -5.62 -7.90
N VAL A 133 8.63 -5.38 -6.60
CA VAL A 133 9.79 -4.75 -5.95
C VAL A 133 10.86 -5.83 -5.75
N GLU A 134 11.98 -5.68 -6.42
CA GLU A 134 13.13 -6.57 -6.28
C GLU A 134 14.13 -6.04 -5.26
N SER A 135 14.46 -6.85 -4.24
CA SER A 135 15.40 -6.46 -3.19
C SER A 135 16.09 -7.66 -2.54
N GLN A 136 17.30 -7.47 -2.06
CA GLN A 136 17.94 -8.46 -1.18
C GLN A 136 17.33 -8.38 0.23
N LEU A 137 17.16 -7.17 0.75
CA LEU A 137 16.53 -6.89 2.03
C LEU A 137 15.50 -5.79 1.83
N LEU A 138 14.25 -6.06 2.20
CA LEU A 138 13.15 -5.10 2.10
C LEU A 138 12.52 -4.88 3.49
N ASP A 139 12.59 -3.65 3.98
CA ASP A 139 11.93 -3.21 5.21
C ASP A 139 10.61 -2.49 4.87
N ILE A 140 9.49 -2.97 5.40
CA ILE A 140 8.15 -2.43 5.14
C ILE A 140 7.51 -2.02 6.46
N LYS A 141 7.08 -0.78 6.57
CA LYS A 141 6.35 -0.25 7.73
C LYS A 141 5.03 0.37 7.30
N ALA A 142 3.92 -0.09 7.89
CA ALA A 142 2.59 0.44 7.63
C ALA A 142 1.91 0.78 8.95
N LYS A 143 1.41 2.02 9.09
CA LYS A 143 0.76 2.48 10.31
C LYS A 143 -0.37 3.48 10.05
N SER A 144 -1.19 3.74 11.07
CA SER A 144 -2.22 4.79 11.05
C SER A 144 -3.24 4.66 9.92
N LYS A 145 -3.80 3.46 9.71
CA LYS A 145 -4.75 3.15 8.63
C LYS A 145 -4.14 3.21 7.23
N ALA A 146 -2.83 3.03 7.10
CA ALA A 146 -2.19 2.90 5.80
C ALA A 146 -2.77 1.71 5.02
N SER A 147 -2.91 1.87 3.71
CA SER A 147 -3.25 0.80 2.78
C SER A 147 -2.11 0.62 1.79
N LEU A 148 -1.47 -0.54 1.81
CA LEU A 148 -0.30 -0.82 0.98
C LEU A 148 -0.49 -2.11 0.19
N THR A 149 -0.39 -2.01 -1.13
CA THR A 149 -0.46 -3.15 -2.05
C THR A 149 0.81 -3.22 -2.89
N LEU A 150 1.53 -4.35 -2.81
CA LEU A 150 2.72 -4.58 -3.61
C LEU A 150 2.99 -6.06 -3.87
N SER A 151 3.68 -6.31 -4.99
CA SER A 151 4.33 -7.60 -5.27
C SER A 151 5.81 -7.47 -4.94
N ILE A 152 6.39 -8.51 -4.33
CA ILE A 152 7.81 -8.50 -3.93
C ILE A 152 8.54 -9.72 -4.49
N ASN A 153 9.81 -9.53 -4.79
CA ASN A 153 10.77 -10.58 -5.04
C ASN A 153 12.02 -10.29 -4.20
N ALA A 154 12.04 -10.86 -2.98
CA ALA A 154 13.08 -10.52 -1.99
C ALA A 154 13.70 -11.76 -1.35
N LEU A 155 14.96 -11.64 -0.93
CA LEU A 155 15.59 -12.67 -0.10
C LEU A 155 15.07 -12.57 1.33
N ASP A 156 15.21 -11.40 1.94
CA ASP A 156 14.76 -11.10 3.30
C ASP A 156 13.72 -9.98 3.28
N THR A 157 12.59 -10.20 3.94
CA THR A 157 11.55 -9.18 4.12
C THR A 157 11.23 -9.00 5.59
N LEU A 158 11.34 -7.78 6.07
CA LEU A 158 10.94 -7.38 7.42
C LEU A 158 9.71 -6.48 7.33
N VAL A 159 8.64 -6.83 8.05
CA VAL A 159 7.37 -6.11 8.01
C VAL A 159 6.93 -5.72 9.42
N GLU A 160 6.61 -4.46 9.61
CA GLU A 160 5.91 -3.92 10.78
C GLU A 160 4.58 -3.30 10.35
N CYS A 161 3.46 -3.80 10.87
CA CYS A 161 2.13 -3.33 10.49
C CYS A 161 1.28 -3.04 11.72
N THR A 162 0.81 -1.80 11.88
CA THR A 162 0.08 -1.36 13.08
C THR A 162 -1.03 -0.38 12.77
N GLY A 163 -1.88 -0.09 13.76
CA GLY A 163 -2.80 1.06 13.70
C GLY A 163 -3.93 0.94 12.68
N LYS A 164 -4.55 -0.23 12.53
CA LYS A 164 -5.64 -0.53 11.58
C LYS A 164 -5.20 -0.41 10.12
N SER A 165 -3.93 -0.66 9.84
CA SER A 165 -3.40 -0.69 8.48
C SER A 165 -3.78 -1.97 7.76
N SER A 166 -3.81 -1.91 6.44
CA SER A 166 -4.06 -3.05 5.55
C SER A 166 -2.88 -3.24 4.61
N LEU A 167 -2.34 -4.44 4.60
CA LEU A 167 -1.20 -4.82 3.77
C LEU A 167 -1.59 -5.98 2.86
N SER A 168 -1.45 -5.80 1.55
CA SER A 168 -1.64 -6.85 0.55
C SER A 168 -0.30 -7.16 -0.13
N LEU A 169 0.22 -8.36 0.12
CA LEU A 169 1.49 -8.82 -0.42
C LEU A 169 1.30 -10.00 -1.38
N SER A 170 2.06 -9.98 -2.46
CA SER A 170 2.16 -11.08 -3.43
C SER A 170 3.60 -11.29 -3.87
N GLY A 171 3.85 -12.36 -4.67
CA GLY A 171 5.17 -12.66 -5.21
C GLY A 171 5.94 -13.67 -4.36
N GLN A 172 7.19 -13.38 -4.00
CA GLN A 172 8.01 -14.33 -3.23
C GLN A 172 8.98 -13.65 -2.27
N SER A 173 9.19 -14.29 -1.11
CA SER A 173 10.22 -13.91 -0.14
C SER A 173 10.81 -15.18 0.48
N ARG A 174 12.13 -15.32 0.51
CA ARG A 174 12.73 -16.52 1.12
C ARG A 174 12.57 -16.51 2.63
N TYR A 175 12.94 -15.41 3.28
CA TYR A 175 12.81 -15.21 4.73
C TYR A 175 11.88 -14.04 4.99
N PHE A 176 10.80 -14.31 5.69
CA PHE A 176 9.76 -13.34 5.97
C PHE A 176 9.57 -13.17 7.47
N LYS A 177 9.73 -11.97 7.97
CA LYS A 177 9.48 -11.62 9.38
C LYS A 177 8.41 -10.56 9.48
N LEU A 178 7.37 -10.84 10.27
CA LEU A 178 6.22 -9.96 10.45
C LEU A 178 5.97 -9.69 11.94
N ALA A 179 5.92 -8.42 12.31
CA ALA A 179 5.31 -7.95 13.55
C ALA A 179 4.04 -7.17 13.21
N ILE A 180 2.90 -7.63 13.68
CA ILE A 180 1.61 -7.03 13.33
C ILE A 180 0.73 -6.83 14.56
N SER A 181 0.11 -5.66 14.67
CA SER A 181 -0.78 -5.33 15.78
C SER A 181 -1.93 -4.44 15.31
N THR A 182 -3.16 -4.84 15.60
CA THR A 182 -4.37 -4.10 15.21
C THR A 182 -4.40 -3.78 13.71
N ALA A 183 -4.02 -4.72 12.86
CA ALA A 183 -3.89 -4.53 11.43
C ALA A 183 -4.17 -5.84 10.68
N THR A 184 -4.30 -5.77 9.36
CA THR A 184 -4.56 -6.93 8.51
C THR A 184 -3.47 -7.12 7.47
N MET A 185 -3.07 -8.37 7.22
CA MET A 185 -2.19 -8.73 6.13
C MET A 185 -2.79 -9.85 5.29
N SER A 186 -2.97 -9.59 4.00
CA SER A 186 -3.35 -10.57 2.98
C SER A 186 -2.13 -10.97 2.16
N GLY A 187 -1.64 -12.19 2.33
CA GLY A 187 -0.42 -12.69 1.70
C GLY A 187 -0.51 -14.15 1.26
N PHE A 188 -1.70 -14.68 0.93
CA PHE A 188 -1.78 -16.04 0.37
C PHE A 188 -1.10 -16.16 -1.00
N ASP A 189 -0.97 -15.04 -1.73
CA ASP A 189 -0.26 -14.98 -3.00
C ASP A 189 1.25 -14.67 -2.83
N LEU A 190 1.72 -14.50 -1.59
CA LEU A 190 3.13 -14.38 -1.25
C LEU A 190 3.69 -15.76 -0.89
N LYS A 191 4.55 -16.30 -1.73
CA LYS A 191 5.25 -17.58 -1.47
C LYS A 191 6.45 -17.33 -0.57
N THR A 192 6.43 -17.90 0.64
CA THR A 192 7.55 -17.81 1.58
C THR A 192 8.14 -19.19 1.85
N VAL A 193 9.48 -19.26 2.01
CA VAL A 193 10.16 -20.48 2.43
C VAL A 193 10.12 -20.59 3.95
N ALA A 194 10.54 -19.54 4.64
CA ALA A 194 10.49 -19.47 6.09
C ALA A 194 9.81 -18.18 6.54
N ALA A 195 8.85 -18.30 7.46
CA ALA A 195 8.14 -17.18 8.05
C ALA A 195 8.24 -17.18 9.57
N ASN A 196 8.47 -15.99 10.14
CA ASN A 196 8.38 -15.73 11.58
C ASN A 196 7.37 -14.62 11.81
N ILE A 197 6.28 -14.91 12.54
CA ILE A 197 5.12 -14.02 12.68
C ILE A 197 4.80 -13.80 14.15
N ASP A 198 4.74 -12.54 14.54
CA ASP A 198 4.25 -12.10 15.85
C ASP A 198 3.01 -11.22 15.64
N ALA A 199 1.82 -11.76 15.97
CA ALA A 199 0.54 -11.12 15.78
C ALA A 199 -0.16 -10.84 17.10
N SER A 200 -0.68 -9.62 17.27
CA SER A 200 -1.33 -9.18 18.50
C SER A 200 -2.52 -8.24 18.26
N HIS A 201 -3.40 -8.08 19.26
CA HIS A 201 -4.48 -7.08 19.31
C HIS A 201 -5.40 -7.12 18.07
N ASP A 202 -6.15 -8.21 17.90
CA ASP A 202 -7.09 -8.40 16.81
C ASP A 202 -6.46 -8.32 15.39
N ALA A 203 -5.16 -8.58 15.30
CA ALA A 203 -4.49 -8.65 13.99
C ALA A 203 -4.91 -9.90 13.23
N GLU A 204 -5.07 -9.77 11.91
CA GLU A 204 -5.36 -10.90 11.02
C GLU A 204 -4.25 -11.05 9.98
N VAL A 205 -3.69 -12.25 9.88
CA VAL A 205 -2.62 -12.59 8.94
C VAL A 205 -3.02 -13.76 8.08
N ARG A 206 -2.82 -13.64 6.77
CA ARG A 206 -2.96 -14.72 5.79
C ARG A 206 -1.65 -14.84 5.02
N ILE A 207 -1.04 -16.04 5.00
CA ILE A 207 0.28 -16.26 4.40
C ILE A 207 0.42 -17.66 3.80
N SER A 208 1.32 -17.83 2.81
CA SER A 208 1.71 -19.14 2.28
C SER A 208 3.16 -19.45 2.64
N VAL A 209 3.40 -20.61 3.28
CA VAL A 209 4.72 -21.02 3.80
C VAL A 209 5.02 -22.45 3.40
N SER A 210 6.22 -22.72 2.88
CA SER A 210 6.59 -24.05 2.39
C SER A 210 7.44 -24.89 3.35
N GLU A 211 8.39 -24.31 4.09
CA GLU A 211 9.34 -25.10 4.89
C GLU A 211 9.26 -24.85 6.39
N ARG A 212 9.20 -23.59 6.83
CA ARG A 212 9.26 -23.26 8.25
C ARG A 212 8.29 -22.15 8.61
N LEU A 213 7.39 -22.41 9.56
CA LEU A 213 6.53 -21.41 10.18
C LEU A 213 6.77 -21.35 11.68
N GLU A 214 7.19 -20.18 12.16
CA GLU A 214 7.19 -19.83 13.58
C GLU A 214 6.15 -18.72 13.78
N ALA A 215 5.10 -19.00 14.54
CA ALA A 215 3.96 -18.10 14.67
C ALA A 215 3.56 -17.97 16.14
N ILE A 216 3.42 -16.73 16.58
CA ILE A 216 2.97 -16.37 17.92
C ILE A 216 1.74 -15.49 17.78
N THR A 217 0.66 -15.82 18.50
CA THR A 217 -0.54 -14.99 18.60
C THR A 217 -0.79 -14.57 20.03
N SER A 218 -1.32 -13.36 20.19
CA SER A 218 -1.80 -12.84 21.47
C SER A 218 -3.01 -11.94 21.27
N THR A 219 -3.88 -11.86 22.29
CA THR A 219 -4.99 -10.89 22.33
C THR A 219 -5.88 -10.94 21.07
N SER A 220 -6.51 -12.08 20.84
CA SER A 220 -7.47 -12.33 19.75
C SER A 220 -6.90 -12.24 18.32
N ALA A 221 -5.58 -12.23 18.15
CA ALA A 221 -4.98 -12.23 16.83
C ALA A 221 -5.16 -13.57 16.10
N GLN A 222 -5.27 -13.53 14.79
CA GLN A 222 -5.54 -14.70 13.96
C GLN A 222 -4.47 -14.84 12.86
N ILE A 223 -3.92 -16.05 12.71
CA ILE A 223 -2.96 -16.37 11.65
C ILE A 223 -3.49 -17.56 10.86
N TYR A 224 -3.78 -17.34 9.59
CA TYR A 224 -4.17 -18.37 8.64
C TYR A 224 -3.03 -18.62 7.67
N TYR A 225 -2.60 -19.88 7.56
CA TYR A 225 -1.51 -20.22 6.66
C TYR A 225 -1.89 -21.32 5.66
N LYS A 226 -1.32 -21.22 4.46
CA LYS A 226 -1.35 -22.26 3.42
C LYS A 226 0.01 -22.92 3.30
N GLY A 227 0.01 -24.19 2.86
CA GLY A 227 1.20 -25.01 2.68
C GLY A 227 1.40 -26.03 3.80
N GLU A 228 2.43 -26.84 3.66
CA GLU A 228 2.79 -27.93 4.57
C GLU A 228 4.21 -27.73 5.12
N PRO A 229 4.43 -26.73 6.01
CA PRO A 229 5.76 -26.46 6.54
C PRO A 229 6.30 -27.65 7.33
N VAL A 230 7.51 -28.10 6.99
CA VAL A 230 8.21 -29.20 7.67
C VAL A 230 8.48 -28.86 9.13
N ILE A 231 8.74 -27.58 9.42
CA ILE A 231 8.95 -27.08 10.77
C ILE A 231 7.80 -26.14 11.12
N LEU A 232 6.93 -26.58 12.01
CA LEU A 232 5.81 -25.78 12.53
C LEU A 232 6.00 -25.55 14.04
N ARG A 233 6.19 -24.30 14.42
CA ARG A 233 6.27 -23.86 15.83
C ARG A 233 5.23 -22.80 16.07
N THR A 234 4.20 -23.13 16.83
CA THR A 234 3.10 -22.21 17.12
C THR A 234 2.98 -21.97 18.62
N LYS A 235 2.65 -20.76 19.00
CA LYS A 235 2.40 -20.39 20.38
C LYS A 235 1.20 -19.44 20.47
N ASN A 236 0.17 -19.87 21.16
CA ASN A 236 -0.99 -19.02 21.49
C ASN A 236 -0.83 -18.52 22.93
N SER A 237 -1.11 -17.24 23.15
CA SER A 237 -1.11 -16.68 24.51
C SER A 237 -2.42 -16.93 25.23
N LEU A 238 -2.43 -16.61 26.54
CA LEU A 238 -3.56 -16.85 27.44
C LEU A 238 -4.86 -16.11 27.09
N PHE A 239 -4.82 -15.07 26.25
CA PHE A 239 -5.99 -14.22 25.93
C PHE A 239 -6.58 -14.49 24.54
N GLY A 240 -6.52 -15.70 24.09
CA GLY A 240 -7.03 -16.10 22.80
C GLY A 240 -6.08 -15.76 21.65
N GLY A 241 -6.40 -16.26 20.53
CA GLY A 241 -5.66 -16.19 19.29
C GLY A 241 -5.83 -17.51 18.56
N GLU A 242 -5.81 -17.46 17.25
CA GLU A 242 -5.96 -18.65 16.40
C GLU A 242 -4.80 -18.75 15.43
N ILE A 243 -4.25 -19.96 15.28
CA ILE A 243 -3.29 -20.28 14.22
C ILE A 243 -3.85 -21.51 13.52
N ALA A 244 -4.30 -21.36 12.28
CA ALA A 244 -4.98 -22.41 11.53
C ALA A 244 -4.41 -22.60 10.13
N ALA A 245 -4.29 -23.87 9.71
CA ALA A 245 -4.03 -24.20 8.31
C ALA A 245 -5.31 -24.01 7.49
N VAL A 246 -5.18 -23.50 6.26
CA VAL A 246 -6.27 -23.30 5.31
C VAL A 246 -5.91 -24.01 4.01
N ASN A 247 -6.82 -24.78 3.48
CA ASN A 247 -6.64 -25.53 2.22
C ASN A 247 -6.84 -24.63 0.99
#